data_55bc9d5c102d2a2cb133ada04147c617
#
_entry.id   55bc9d5c102d2a2cb133ada04147c617
#
_cell.length_a   1.000
_cell.length_b   1.000
_cell.length_c   1.000
_cell.angle_alpha   90.00
_cell.angle_beta   90.00
_cell.angle_gamma   90.00
#
_symmetry.space_group_name_H-M   'P 1'
#
loop_
_entity.id
_entity.type
_entity.pdbx_description
1 polymer ?
#
loop_
_entity_poly.entity_id
_entity_poly.type
_entity_poly.pdbx_seq_one_letter_code
_entity_poly.pdbx_strand_id
1 'polypeptide(L)'
;DERHNLTKGRLQKDLINWFIDDQYKLFYKKQDLSKTFDATFTLLVDASASMHDKMDETIKGVVLFHETLKSLNIKHEILAFNEDAFEADDREQPNIIDEIINYNYSIFEKEGPRIMSLEPQDDNRDGVAIRIASERLLQRSHQQRFLIVFSDGEPSAFNYSQDGIIDTYEAVETARKFGIEVFNVFLSQEAITEDIEQTIHK
;
A
#
# COMPACT_ATOMS: atom_id res chain seq x y z
N ASP A 1 25.94 -11.76 11.90
CA ASP A 1 27.24 -12.42 12.07
C ASP A 1 27.73 -12.97 10.74
N GLU A 2 28.99 -12.65 10.39
CA GLU A 2 29.66 -13.24 9.23
C GLU A 2 30.43 -14.47 9.71
N ARG A 3 30.16 -15.62 9.11
CA ARG A 3 30.93 -16.83 9.34
C ARG A 3 31.91 -17.00 8.19
N HIS A 4 33.19 -17.05 8.50
CA HIS A 4 34.29 -17.21 7.56
C HIS A 4 34.81 -18.67 7.56
N ASN A 5 35.64 -18.98 6.61
CA ASN A 5 36.31 -20.29 6.49
C ASN A 5 35.35 -21.46 6.30
N LEU A 6 34.41 -21.31 5.36
CA LEU A 6 33.43 -22.33 4.99
C LEU A 6 33.80 -22.99 3.66
N THR A 7 33.26 -24.19 3.44
CA THR A 7 33.42 -24.93 2.17
C THR A 7 32.37 -24.57 1.11
N LYS A 8 31.32 -23.82 1.48
CA LYS A 8 30.26 -23.33 0.57
C LYS A 8 29.81 -21.92 0.99
N GLY A 9 29.53 -21.05 0.03
CA GLY A 9 29.06 -19.68 0.25
C GLY A 9 29.56 -18.71 -0.80
N ARG A 10 29.78 -17.44 -0.42
CA ARG A 10 30.44 -16.45 -1.26
C ARG A 10 31.94 -16.53 -1.07
N LEU A 11 32.70 -16.31 -2.15
CA LEU A 11 34.17 -16.32 -2.13
C LEU A 11 34.68 -15.21 -1.21
N GLN A 12 35.63 -15.51 -0.36
CA GLN A 12 36.32 -14.50 0.46
C GLN A 12 37.16 -13.60 -0.45
N LYS A 13 37.18 -12.28 -0.15
CA LYS A 13 38.04 -11.33 -0.90
C LYS A 13 39.49 -11.50 -0.58
N ASP A 14 39.81 -12.03 0.57
CA ASP A 14 41.18 -12.25 1.04
C ASP A 14 41.61 -13.67 0.69
N LEU A 15 42.27 -13.80 -0.48
CA LEU A 15 42.71 -15.08 -1.01
C LEU A 15 44.04 -15.58 -0.35
N ILE A 16 44.61 -14.81 0.57
CA ILE A 16 45.84 -15.17 1.27
C ILE A 16 45.71 -16.51 2.00
N ASN A 17 44.54 -16.79 2.56
CA ASN A 17 44.26 -18.05 3.24
C ASN A 17 44.23 -19.27 2.30
N TRP A 18 44.14 -19.06 0.98
CA TRP A 18 44.18 -20.15 0.01
C TRP A 18 45.58 -20.81 -0.06
N PHE A 19 46.62 -20.06 0.25
CA PHE A 19 48.00 -20.55 0.23
C PHE A 19 48.47 -21.13 1.57
N ILE A 20 47.68 -20.97 2.62
CA ILE A 20 48.07 -21.32 3.99
C ILE A 20 47.22 -22.46 4.57
N ASP A 21 45.96 -22.68 4.09
CA ASP A 21 45.04 -23.65 4.64
C ASP A 21 44.80 -24.81 3.66
N ASP A 22 45.25 -25.99 4.04
CA ASP A 22 45.07 -27.25 3.30
C ASP A 22 43.57 -27.71 3.24
N GLN A 23 42.67 -27.02 3.92
CA GLN A 23 41.25 -27.39 3.98
C GLN A 23 40.35 -26.65 2.98
N TYR A 24 40.89 -25.78 2.14
CA TYR A 24 40.20 -25.05 1.06
C TYR A 24 38.89 -24.36 1.49
N LYS A 25 38.86 -23.82 2.70
CA LYS A 25 37.67 -23.10 3.25
C LYS A 25 37.62 -21.65 2.76
N LEU A 26 37.41 -21.46 1.48
CA LEU A 26 37.50 -20.18 0.78
C LEU A 26 36.22 -19.36 0.83
N PHE A 27 35.16 -19.90 1.43
CA PHE A 27 33.84 -19.29 1.38
C PHE A 27 33.47 -18.68 2.74
N TYR A 28 32.79 -17.57 2.68
CA TYR A 28 32.08 -17.02 3.83
C TYR A 28 30.57 -17.04 3.60
N LYS A 29 29.83 -17.24 4.63
CA LYS A 29 28.39 -17.06 4.64
C LYS A 29 28.13 -15.81 5.47
N LYS A 30 27.79 -14.72 4.79
CA LYS A 30 27.13 -13.60 5.45
C LYS A 30 25.78 -14.11 5.91
N GLN A 31 25.64 -14.36 7.18
CA GLN A 31 24.33 -14.48 7.77
C GLN A 31 23.83 -13.03 7.83
N ASP A 32 23.17 -12.58 6.74
CA ASP A 32 22.24 -11.49 6.88
C ASP A 32 21.25 -11.99 7.94
N LEU A 33 21.39 -11.47 9.15
CA LEU A 33 20.23 -11.28 9.97
C LEU A 33 19.33 -10.42 9.07
N SER A 34 18.47 -11.06 8.31
CA SER A 34 17.37 -10.36 7.69
C SER A 34 16.74 -9.64 8.85
N LYS A 35 16.91 -8.32 8.93
CA LYS A 35 15.98 -7.50 9.66
C LYS A 35 14.66 -7.94 9.05
N THR A 36 13.91 -8.74 9.77
CA THR A 36 12.55 -9.08 9.38
C THR A 36 11.95 -7.71 9.13
N PHE A 37 11.58 -7.46 7.87
CA PHE A 37 11.00 -6.18 7.49
C PHE A 37 9.67 -6.10 8.23
N ASP A 38 9.69 -5.43 9.39
CA ASP A 38 8.56 -5.34 10.30
C ASP A 38 7.65 -4.21 9.84
N ALA A 39 6.90 -4.50 8.79
CA ALA A 39 6.00 -3.56 8.15
C ALA A 39 4.61 -4.15 7.95
N THR A 40 3.63 -3.28 7.91
CA THR A 40 2.24 -3.58 7.55
C THR A 40 1.74 -2.58 6.52
N PHE A 41 0.84 -3.04 5.66
CA PHE A 41 0.29 -2.23 4.58
C PHE A 41 -1.24 -2.27 4.63
N THR A 42 -1.84 -1.13 4.31
CA THR A 42 -3.24 -1.04 3.87
C THR A 42 -3.24 -0.47 2.46
N LEU A 43 -3.86 -1.20 1.53
CA LEU A 43 -4.18 -0.71 0.19
C LEU A 43 -5.61 -0.17 0.25
N LEU A 44 -5.77 1.12 0.08
CA LEU A 44 -7.05 1.81 0.11
C LEU A 44 -7.43 2.19 -1.32
N VAL A 45 -8.52 1.65 -1.81
CA VAL A 45 -8.94 1.76 -3.21
C VAL A 45 -10.18 2.61 -3.30
N ASP A 46 -10.10 3.68 -4.04
CA ASP A 46 -11.24 4.48 -4.44
C ASP A 46 -12.13 3.65 -5.38
N ALA A 47 -13.36 3.41 -4.95
CA ALA A 47 -14.38 2.72 -5.73
C ALA A 47 -15.52 3.66 -6.12
N SER A 48 -15.25 4.96 -6.27
CA SER A 48 -16.23 5.93 -6.76
C SER A 48 -16.48 5.80 -8.27
N ALA A 49 -17.57 6.38 -8.73
CA ALA A 49 -17.99 6.32 -10.14
C ALA A 49 -16.96 6.95 -11.11
N SER A 50 -16.19 7.95 -10.66
CA SER A 50 -15.10 8.56 -11.45
C SER A 50 -13.99 7.58 -11.81
N MET A 51 -13.87 6.48 -11.04
CA MET A 51 -12.91 5.42 -11.30
C MET A 51 -13.34 4.42 -12.38
N HIS A 52 -14.56 4.56 -12.95
CA HIS A 52 -15.10 3.57 -13.89
C HIS A 52 -14.13 3.20 -15.02
N ASP A 53 -13.59 4.19 -15.70
CA ASP A 53 -12.68 3.98 -16.84
C ASP A 53 -11.26 3.57 -16.41
N LYS A 54 -10.93 3.68 -15.13
CA LYS A 54 -9.61 3.43 -14.54
C LYS A 54 -9.58 2.15 -13.73
N MET A 55 -10.74 1.56 -13.43
CA MET A 55 -10.86 0.44 -12.49
C MET A 55 -10.09 -0.81 -12.94
N ASP A 56 -10.08 -1.12 -14.22
CA ASP A 56 -9.33 -2.27 -14.73
C ASP A 56 -7.82 -2.14 -14.48
N GLU A 57 -7.26 -0.94 -14.66
CA GLU A 57 -5.84 -0.69 -14.38
C GLU A 57 -5.58 -0.62 -12.87
N THR A 58 -6.53 -0.09 -12.10
CA THR A 58 -6.50 -0.11 -10.64
C THR A 58 -6.42 -1.53 -10.11
N ILE A 59 -7.31 -2.41 -10.58
CA ILE A 59 -7.32 -3.83 -10.20
C ILE A 59 -5.97 -4.47 -10.50
N LYS A 60 -5.38 -4.24 -11.68
CA LYS A 60 -4.06 -4.77 -12.03
C LYS A 60 -2.97 -4.27 -11.07
N GLY A 61 -2.98 -2.99 -10.72
CA GLY A 61 -2.08 -2.40 -9.75
C GLY A 61 -2.24 -3.01 -8.36
N VAL A 62 -3.46 -3.12 -7.88
CA VAL A 62 -3.79 -3.71 -6.56
C VAL A 62 -3.36 -5.18 -6.51
N VAL A 63 -3.63 -5.97 -7.58
CA VAL A 63 -3.18 -7.37 -7.69
C VAL A 63 -1.66 -7.45 -7.65
N LEU A 64 -0.94 -6.58 -8.36
CA LEU A 64 0.52 -6.55 -8.34
C LEU A 64 1.07 -6.30 -6.94
N PHE A 65 0.52 -5.32 -6.22
CA PHE A 65 0.90 -5.06 -4.83
C PHE A 65 0.57 -6.24 -3.92
N HIS A 66 -0.64 -6.79 -4.04
CA HIS A 66 -1.07 -7.95 -3.25
C HIS A 66 -0.12 -9.15 -3.42
N GLU A 67 0.14 -9.56 -4.67
CA GLU A 67 1.01 -10.69 -4.95
C GLU A 67 2.46 -10.42 -4.51
N THR A 68 2.94 -9.19 -4.63
CA THR A 68 4.27 -8.80 -4.15
C THR A 68 4.35 -8.91 -2.63
N LEU A 69 3.42 -8.32 -1.89
CA LEU A 69 3.38 -8.37 -0.42
C LEU A 69 3.21 -9.81 0.07
N LYS A 70 2.35 -10.58 -0.57
CA LYS A 70 2.15 -12.01 -0.29
C LYS A 70 3.44 -12.81 -0.50
N SER A 71 4.16 -12.59 -1.60
CA SER A 71 5.43 -13.27 -1.90
C SER A 71 6.53 -12.96 -0.87
N LEU A 72 6.49 -11.77 -0.29
CA LEU A 72 7.37 -11.34 0.79
C LEU A 72 6.89 -11.76 2.18
N ASN A 73 5.74 -12.46 2.26
CA ASN A 73 5.07 -12.85 3.51
C ASN A 73 4.75 -11.66 4.41
N ILE A 74 4.40 -10.52 3.81
CA ILE A 74 4.02 -9.29 4.50
C ILE A 74 2.50 -9.23 4.61
N LYS A 75 2.00 -9.17 5.83
CA LYS A 75 0.56 -9.03 6.08
C LYS A 75 0.08 -7.63 5.69
N HIS A 76 -1.06 -7.59 5.03
CA HIS A 76 -1.69 -6.36 4.55
C HIS A 76 -3.22 -6.51 4.53
N GLU A 77 -3.93 -5.43 4.36
CA GLU A 77 -5.36 -5.44 4.07
C GLU A 77 -5.65 -4.64 2.80
N ILE A 78 -6.76 -4.95 2.15
CA ILE A 78 -7.25 -4.19 1.01
C ILE A 78 -8.67 -3.74 1.33
N LEU A 79 -8.87 -2.43 1.32
CA LEU A 79 -10.13 -1.76 1.57
C LEU A 79 -10.55 -1.03 0.31
N ALA A 80 -11.84 -1.10 -0.02
CA ALA A 80 -12.44 -0.21 -1.01
C ALA A 80 -13.32 0.80 -0.28
N PHE A 81 -13.45 2.02 -0.83
CA PHE A 81 -14.31 3.04 -0.23
C PHE A 81 -15.13 3.78 -1.29
N ASN A 82 -16.34 4.12 -0.90
CA ASN A 82 -17.24 5.03 -1.61
C ASN A 82 -18.21 5.69 -0.62
N GLU A 83 -19.01 6.64 -1.09
CA GLU A 83 -20.09 7.26 -0.33
C GLU A 83 -21.42 6.97 -1.05
N ASP A 84 -22.44 6.54 -0.31
CA ASP A 84 -23.77 6.36 -0.87
C ASP A 84 -24.41 7.72 -1.19
N ALA A 85 -24.34 8.10 -2.46
CA ALA A 85 -24.85 9.38 -2.95
C ALA A 85 -26.38 9.53 -2.84
N PHE A 86 -27.13 8.42 -2.74
CA PHE A 86 -28.59 8.46 -2.63
C PHE A 86 -29.07 8.71 -1.21
N GLU A 87 -28.29 8.27 -0.22
CA GLU A 87 -28.59 8.44 1.20
C GLU A 87 -27.88 9.67 1.80
N ALA A 88 -27.00 10.33 1.03
CA ALA A 88 -26.25 11.50 1.51
C ALA A 88 -27.13 12.76 1.53
N ASP A 89 -27.13 13.48 2.66
CA ASP A 89 -27.77 14.78 2.81
C ASP A 89 -26.90 15.73 3.67
N ASP A 90 -27.43 16.91 4.03
CA ASP A 90 -26.72 17.90 4.86
C ASP A 90 -26.43 17.41 6.29
N ARG A 91 -27.01 16.31 6.73
CA ARG A 91 -26.90 15.77 8.09
C ARG A 91 -26.16 14.45 8.16
N GLU A 92 -26.38 13.61 7.16
CA GLU A 92 -25.87 12.24 7.13
C GLU A 92 -25.11 12.00 5.82
N GLN A 93 -23.90 11.48 5.92
CA GLN A 93 -23.03 11.16 4.79
C GLN A 93 -22.51 9.72 4.95
N PRO A 94 -23.25 8.74 4.43
CA PRO A 94 -22.93 7.34 4.58
C PRO A 94 -21.68 6.96 3.82
N ASN A 95 -20.58 6.78 4.53
CA ASN A 95 -19.33 6.29 3.95
C ASN A 95 -19.27 4.77 4.06
N ILE A 96 -19.06 4.11 2.95
CA ILE A 96 -18.95 2.66 2.85
C ILE A 96 -17.48 2.28 2.77
N ILE A 97 -17.06 1.35 3.62
CA ILE A 97 -15.72 0.77 3.59
C ILE A 97 -15.87 -0.74 3.46
N ASP A 98 -15.58 -1.25 2.27
CA ASP A 98 -15.60 -2.67 1.99
C ASP A 98 -14.25 -3.32 2.24
N GLU A 99 -14.22 -4.35 3.07
CA GLU A 99 -13.02 -5.14 3.30
C GLU A 99 -12.88 -6.22 2.21
N ILE A 100 -12.13 -5.90 1.18
CA ILE A 100 -11.88 -6.82 0.05
C ILE A 100 -10.96 -7.96 0.49
N ILE A 101 -9.86 -7.64 1.17
CA ILE A 101 -8.97 -8.64 1.76
C ILE A 101 -8.70 -8.29 3.22
N ASN A 102 -9.08 -9.22 4.10
CA ASN A 102 -8.83 -9.10 5.53
C ASN A 102 -7.35 -9.30 5.85
N TYR A 103 -6.83 -8.48 6.74
CA TYR A 103 -5.45 -8.50 7.20
C TYR A 103 -4.95 -9.88 7.62
N ASN A 104 -5.77 -10.65 8.35
CA ASN A 104 -5.34 -11.95 8.88
C ASN A 104 -5.20 -13.03 7.81
N TYR A 105 -5.86 -12.86 6.68
CA TYR A 105 -5.91 -13.84 5.60
C TYR A 105 -5.14 -13.43 4.35
N SER A 106 -4.56 -12.23 4.32
CA SER A 106 -3.96 -11.61 3.13
C SER A 106 -2.85 -12.42 2.45
N ILE A 107 -2.15 -13.26 3.20
CA ILE A 107 -1.06 -14.09 2.68
C ILE A 107 -1.53 -15.47 2.17
N PHE A 108 -2.84 -15.79 2.26
CA PHE A 108 -3.37 -17.06 1.79
C PHE A 108 -3.75 -17.01 0.30
N GLU A 109 -3.49 -18.08 -0.43
CA GLU A 109 -3.66 -18.13 -1.89
C GLU A 109 -5.09 -17.87 -2.38
N LYS A 110 -6.11 -18.15 -1.55
CA LYS A 110 -7.52 -18.06 -1.96
C LYS A 110 -8.10 -16.65 -1.93
N GLU A 111 -7.40 -15.69 -1.39
CA GLU A 111 -7.94 -14.34 -1.18
C GLU A 111 -7.78 -13.44 -2.41
N GLY A 112 -6.72 -13.61 -3.20
CA GLY A 112 -6.44 -12.78 -4.37
C GLY A 112 -7.60 -12.57 -5.35
N PRO A 113 -8.40 -13.61 -5.70
CA PRO A 113 -9.54 -13.45 -6.60
C PRO A 113 -10.62 -12.47 -6.12
N ARG A 114 -10.69 -12.17 -4.82
CA ARG A 114 -11.65 -11.19 -4.29
C ARG A 114 -11.38 -9.76 -4.78
N ILE A 115 -10.16 -9.46 -5.18
CA ILE A 115 -9.81 -8.15 -5.77
C ILE A 115 -10.61 -7.89 -7.05
N MET A 116 -10.99 -8.95 -7.77
CA MET A 116 -11.79 -8.84 -9.00
C MET A 116 -13.24 -8.43 -8.73
N SER A 117 -13.69 -8.35 -7.48
CA SER A 117 -15.02 -7.84 -7.11
C SER A 117 -15.08 -6.33 -6.91
N LEU A 118 -13.96 -5.62 -7.12
CA LEU A 118 -13.93 -4.16 -7.09
C LEU A 118 -14.78 -3.60 -8.25
N GLU A 119 -15.81 -2.86 -7.90
CA GLU A 119 -16.72 -2.22 -8.87
C GLU A 119 -16.91 -0.75 -8.47
N PRO A 120 -16.81 0.20 -9.42
CA PRO A 120 -17.04 1.62 -9.15
C PRO A 120 -18.52 1.90 -8.84
N GLN A 121 -18.76 2.66 -7.78
CA GLN A 121 -20.11 3.04 -7.35
C GLN A 121 -20.10 4.44 -6.72
N ASP A 122 -21.14 5.22 -7.02
CA ASP A 122 -21.44 6.48 -6.35
C ASP A 122 -20.28 7.49 -6.22
N ASP A 123 -20.22 8.19 -5.10
CA ASP A 123 -19.27 9.27 -4.83
C ASP A 123 -18.12 8.81 -3.92
N ASN A 124 -17.20 9.72 -3.57
CA ASN A 124 -16.09 9.43 -2.66
C ASN A 124 -15.83 10.58 -1.68
N ARG A 125 -15.40 10.20 -0.47
CA ARG A 125 -14.96 11.08 0.60
C ARG A 125 -13.61 10.59 1.15
N ASP A 126 -12.54 10.96 0.47
CA ASP A 126 -11.18 10.46 0.70
C ASP A 126 -10.70 10.67 2.14
N GLY A 127 -10.93 11.87 2.72
CA GLY A 127 -10.45 12.20 4.04
C GLY A 127 -10.97 11.25 5.12
N VAL A 128 -12.25 10.87 5.06
CA VAL A 128 -12.87 9.91 5.98
C VAL A 128 -12.24 8.52 5.81
N ALA A 129 -12.12 8.05 4.57
CA ALA A 129 -11.55 6.75 4.27
C ALA A 129 -10.09 6.63 4.73
N ILE A 130 -9.27 7.67 4.51
CA ILE A 130 -7.89 7.75 4.96
C ILE A 130 -7.80 7.69 6.50
N ARG A 131 -8.67 8.39 7.22
CA ARG A 131 -8.68 8.33 8.69
C ARG A 131 -9.02 6.93 9.20
N ILE A 132 -10.06 6.30 8.64
CA ILE A 132 -10.47 4.94 9.02
C ILE A 132 -9.33 3.93 8.74
N ALA A 133 -8.72 3.98 7.56
CA ALA A 133 -7.59 3.12 7.21
C ALA A 133 -6.40 3.36 8.13
N SER A 134 -6.12 4.63 8.49
CA SER A 134 -5.05 5.00 9.42
C SER A 134 -5.29 4.46 10.81
N GLU A 135 -6.51 4.57 11.34
CA GLU A 135 -6.87 4.01 12.65
C GLU A 135 -6.68 2.49 12.68
N ARG A 136 -7.07 1.78 11.61
CA ARG A 136 -6.86 0.33 11.49
C ARG A 136 -5.36 -0.03 11.49
N LEU A 137 -4.53 0.74 10.77
CA LEU A 137 -3.08 0.57 10.75
C LEU A 137 -2.44 0.81 12.11
N LEU A 138 -2.90 1.81 12.87
CA LEU A 138 -2.38 2.12 14.20
C LEU A 138 -2.67 1.01 15.22
N GLN A 139 -3.70 0.22 15.01
CA GLN A 139 -3.98 -0.96 15.85
C GLN A 139 -3.01 -2.12 15.61
N ARG A 140 -2.18 -2.07 14.55
CA ARG A 140 -1.20 -3.11 14.24
C ARG A 140 0.11 -2.85 14.98
N SER A 141 0.71 -3.91 15.56
CA SER A 141 1.95 -3.85 16.34
C SER A 141 3.22 -3.88 15.48
N HIS A 142 3.24 -3.17 14.35
CA HIS A 142 4.39 -3.10 13.45
C HIS A 142 5.14 -1.78 13.59
N GLN A 143 6.46 -1.80 13.30
CA GLN A 143 7.30 -0.60 13.37
C GLN A 143 7.07 0.34 12.20
N GLN A 144 6.83 -0.21 11.00
CA GLN A 144 6.58 0.57 9.79
C GLN A 144 5.14 0.33 9.32
N ARG A 145 4.44 1.42 9.02
CA ARG A 145 3.05 1.40 8.57
C ARG A 145 2.92 2.17 7.27
N PHE A 146 2.35 1.52 6.28
CA PHE A 146 2.20 2.08 4.94
C PHE A 146 0.73 2.08 4.54
N LEU A 147 0.25 3.25 4.13
CA LEU A 147 -1.05 3.44 3.50
C LEU A 147 -0.82 3.78 2.03
N ILE A 148 -1.26 2.90 1.14
CA ILE A 148 -1.20 3.10 -0.30
C ILE A 148 -2.61 3.40 -0.78
N VAL A 149 -2.85 4.60 -1.26
CA VAL A 149 -4.16 5.04 -1.77
C VAL A 149 -4.15 4.96 -3.30
N PHE A 150 -5.13 4.27 -3.85
CA PHE A 150 -5.41 4.23 -5.28
C PHE A 150 -6.62 5.11 -5.54
N SER A 151 -6.41 6.30 -6.08
CA SER A 151 -7.47 7.28 -6.35
C SER A 151 -7.08 8.15 -7.53
N ASP A 152 -8.06 8.73 -8.20
CA ASP A 152 -7.82 9.76 -9.23
C ASP A 152 -7.65 11.17 -8.61
N GLY A 153 -7.81 11.29 -7.30
CA GLY A 153 -7.60 12.53 -6.57
C GLY A 153 -8.73 13.56 -6.72
N GLU A 154 -9.89 13.14 -7.25
CA GLU A 154 -11.06 14.00 -7.42
C GLU A 154 -12.14 13.65 -6.39
N PRO A 155 -12.20 14.34 -5.23
CA PRO A 155 -13.29 14.13 -4.27
C PRO A 155 -14.61 14.63 -4.85
N SER A 156 -15.59 13.74 -4.99
CA SER A 156 -16.87 13.98 -5.68
C SER A 156 -18.10 14.05 -4.77
N ALA A 157 -17.96 13.75 -3.47
CA ALA A 157 -19.05 13.67 -2.54
C ALA A 157 -19.85 14.97 -2.40
N PHE A 158 -21.11 14.84 -1.99
CA PHE A 158 -22.03 15.95 -1.77
C PHE A 158 -21.42 17.01 -0.82
N ASN A 159 -21.43 18.28 -1.24
CA ASN A 159 -20.83 19.42 -0.53
C ASN A 159 -19.35 19.21 -0.10
N TYR A 160 -18.56 18.51 -0.88
CA TYR A 160 -17.19 18.13 -0.50
C TYR A 160 -16.09 18.56 -1.47
N SER A 161 -16.38 19.31 -2.52
CA SER A 161 -15.42 19.63 -3.58
C SER A 161 -14.14 20.36 -3.09
N GLN A 162 -14.20 21.63 -2.76
CA GLN A 162 -13.02 22.36 -2.25
C GLN A 162 -12.66 21.99 -0.81
N ASP A 163 -13.66 21.81 0.04
CA ASP A 163 -13.46 21.38 1.44
C ASP A 163 -12.91 19.95 1.48
N GLY A 164 -13.24 19.11 0.48
CA GLY A 164 -12.74 17.75 0.32
C GLY A 164 -11.24 17.70 0.13
N ILE A 165 -10.66 18.58 -0.68
CA ILE A 165 -9.21 18.65 -0.88
C ILE A 165 -8.51 19.00 0.45
N ILE A 166 -9.03 19.95 1.19
CA ILE A 166 -8.49 20.35 2.48
C ILE A 166 -8.61 19.20 3.50
N ASP A 167 -9.77 18.57 3.57
CA ASP A 167 -10.02 17.46 4.48
C ASP A 167 -9.11 16.24 4.18
N THR A 168 -8.93 15.91 2.90
CA THR A 168 -8.01 14.87 2.46
C THR A 168 -6.57 15.19 2.84
N TYR A 169 -6.13 16.42 2.61
CA TYR A 169 -4.80 16.89 3.02
C TYR A 169 -4.60 16.78 4.53
N GLU A 170 -5.57 17.24 5.34
CA GLU A 170 -5.51 17.14 6.80
C GLU A 170 -5.48 15.70 7.30
N ALA A 171 -6.22 14.80 6.64
CA ALA A 171 -6.21 13.37 6.95
C ALA A 171 -4.84 12.74 6.69
N VAL A 172 -4.22 13.05 5.56
CA VAL A 172 -2.86 12.59 5.20
C VAL A 172 -1.83 13.12 6.18
N GLU A 173 -1.86 14.42 6.47
CA GLU A 173 -0.93 15.05 7.44
C GLU A 173 -1.09 14.44 8.83
N THR A 174 -2.31 14.14 9.24
CA THR A 174 -2.58 13.51 10.53
C THR A 174 -2.02 12.07 10.55
N ALA A 175 -2.23 11.30 9.51
CA ALA A 175 -1.67 9.94 9.38
C ALA A 175 -0.13 9.97 9.48
N ARG A 176 0.51 10.89 8.76
CA ARG A 176 1.97 11.08 8.80
C ARG A 176 2.49 11.45 10.18
N LYS A 177 1.81 12.33 10.91
CA LYS A 177 2.15 12.70 12.30
C LYS A 177 2.12 11.49 13.24
N PHE A 178 1.27 10.52 12.97
CA PHE A 178 1.21 9.26 13.72
C PHE A 178 2.19 8.18 13.21
N GLY A 179 3.08 8.52 12.29
CA GLY A 179 4.12 7.62 11.79
C GLY A 179 3.62 6.63 10.74
N ILE A 180 2.57 6.97 10.00
CA ILE A 180 2.12 6.24 8.82
C ILE A 180 2.71 6.91 7.58
N GLU A 181 3.39 6.15 6.74
CA GLU A 181 3.83 6.62 5.42
C GLU A 181 2.66 6.49 4.44
N VAL A 182 2.22 7.62 3.88
CA VAL A 182 1.09 7.66 2.95
C VAL A 182 1.60 7.94 1.54
N PHE A 183 1.24 7.04 0.62
CA PHE A 183 1.53 7.15 -0.80
C PHE A 183 0.23 7.15 -1.60
N ASN A 184 0.14 8.04 -2.59
CA ASN A 184 -0.94 8.01 -3.56
C ASN A 184 -0.44 7.42 -4.87
N VAL A 185 -1.18 6.44 -5.40
CA VAL A 185 -1.01 5.90 -6.75
C VAL A 185 -2.04 6.56 -7.63
N PHE A 186 -1.60 7.61 -8.31
CA PHE A 186 -2.45 8.34 -9.24
C PHE A 186 -2.58 7.57 -10.56
N LEU A 187 -3.81 7.37 -11.00
CA LEU A 187 -4.14 6.65 -12.21
C LEU A 187 -4.70 7.62 -13.26
N SER A 188 -4.00 7.75 -14.35
CA SER A 188 -4.42 8.59 -15.47
C SER A 188 -4.44 7.78 -16.77
N GLN A 189 -5.48 7.95 -17.58
CA GLN A 189 -5.52 7.40 -18.94
C GLN A 189 -4.71 8.23 -19.94
N GLU A 190 -4.45 9.48 -19.62
CA GLU A 190 -3.66 10.38 -20.46
C GLU A 190 -2.17 10.27 -20.10
N ALA A 191 -1.31 10.54 -21.12
CA ALA A 191 0.11 10.66 -20.85
C ALA A 191 0.36 11.77 -19.80
N ILE A 192 1.14 11.47 -18.79
CA ILE A 192 1.50 12.43 -17.74
C ILE A 192 2.13 13.66 -18.40
N THR A 193 1.43 14.78 -18.37
CA THR A 193 1.90 16.09 -18.83
C THR A 193 2.46 16.88 -17.64
N GLU A 194 3.27 17.91 -17.92
CA GLU A 194 3.81 18.79 -16.85
C GLU A 194 2.71 19.40 -15.97
N ASP A 195 1.51 19.63 -16.52
CA ASP A 195 0.37 20.16 -15.77
C ASP A 195 -0.20 19.13 -14.78
N ILE A 196 -0.19 17.86 -15.13
CA ILE A 196 -0.61 16.75 -14.25
C ILE A 196 0.43 16.56 -13.13
N GLU A 197 1.73 16.60 -13.45
CA GLU A 197 2.79 16.54 -12.44
C GLU A 197 2.66 17.67 -11.40
N GLN A 198 2.32 18.88 -11.82
CA GLN A 198 2.11 20.00 -10.89
C GLN A 198 0.89 19.83 -9.97
N THR A 199 -0.12 19.09 -10.42
CA THR A 199 -1.32 18.77 -9.62
C THR A 199 -1.02 17.71 -8.56
N ILE A 200 -0.17 16.73 -8.90
CA ILE A 200 0.25 15.66 -7.98
C ILE A 200 1.14 16.19 -6.85
N HIS A 201 1.89 17.27 -7.08
CA HIS A 201 2.84 17.83 -6.11
C HIS A 201 2.26 18.99 -5.25
N LYS A 202 0.99 19.32 -5.39
CA LYS A 202 0.29 20.28 -4.53
C LYS A 202 -0.42 19.59 -3.39
#